data_8a56c13bc6a7ebecb3d7f8f4387f3292
#
_entry.id   8a56c13bc6a7ebecb3d7f8f4387f3292
#
_cell.length_a   1.000
_cell.length_b   1.000
_cell.length_c   1.000
_cell.angle_alpha   90.00
_cell.angle_beta   90.00
_cell.angle_gamma   90.00
#
_symmetry.space_group_name_H-M   'P 1'
#
loop_
_entity.id
_entity.type
_entity.pdbx_description
1 polymer ?
#
loop_
_entity_poly.entity_id
_entity_poly.type
_entity_poly.pdbx_seq_one_letter_code
_entity_poly.pdbx_strand_id
1 'polypeptide(L)'
;GAGYIGAHVVRLLRQRGDRVVVVDDLSTSNAARIGDTPLVRLDVATDEARSVLSNLMVDEDVTAVIHFSARKQVGESVARPTWYYQQNIGGMANVLAAMEDAGVDQMIFSSSAAVYGIPTAEVVTEDMAGHPINPYGETKLIGEWMMADCERAWDLKWIGLRYFNVAGAGWPDLADPAIMNLIPMVLDRIERGESAKIFGTDYDTPDGTCVRDYIHVLDLAGAHIAALDVLAEGRQPDHHTYNVGTGLGTSVREIIDGLRRVIGWDFPVE
;
A
#
# COMPACT_ATOMS: atom_id res chain seq x y z
N GLY A 1 0.91 1.81 -10.13
CA GLY A 1 -0.54 1.97 -10.25
C GLY A 1 -1.31 0.71 -10.63
N ALA A 2 -0.67 -0.25 -11.36
CA ALA A 2 -1.33 -1.48 -11.85
C ALA A 2 -1.30 -2.65 -10.82
N GLY A 3 -0.75 -2.44 -9.64
CA GLY A 3 -0.72 -3.43 -8.55
C GLY A 3 -2.08 -3.64 -7.88
N TYR A 4 -2.11 -4.45 -6.82
CA TYR A 4 -3.33 -4.85 -6.12
C TYR A 4 -4.18 -3.64 -5.66
N ILE A 5 -3.64 -2.78 -4.82
CA ILE A 5 -4.36 -1.61 -4.29
C ILE A 5 -4.53 -0.54 -5.38
N GLY A 6 -3.46 -0.23 -6.12
CA GLY A 6 -3.46 0.82 -7.13
C GLY A 6 -4.52 0.61 -8.22
N ALA A 7 -4.71 -0.63 -8.70
CA ALA A 7 -5.72 -0.92 -9.73
C ALA A 7 -7.16 -0.70 -9.23
N HIS A 8 -7.45 -0.93 -7.93
CA HIS A 8 -8.73 -0.58 -7.34
C HIS A 8 -8.96 0.93 -7.29
N VAL A 9 -7.94 1.70 -6.89
CA VAL A 9 -8.00 3.16 -6.86
C VAL A 9 -8.17 3.72 -8.27
N VAL A 10 -7.39 3.23 -9.26
CA VAL A 10 -7.52 3.61 -10.68
C VAL A 10 -8.96 3.38 -11.17
N ARG A 11 -9.54 2.21 -10.89
CA ARG A 11 -10.92 1.90 -11.31
C ARG A 11 -11.94 2.84 -10.69
N LEU A 12 -11.83 3.13 -9.38
CA LEU A 12 -12.75 4.05 -8.71
C LEU A 12 -12.61 5.48 -9.22
N LEU A 13 -11.40 6.00 -9.41
CA LEU A 13 -11.15 7.32 -9.97
C LEU A 13 -11.76 7.43 -11.39
N ARG A 14 -11.52 6.43 -12.24
CA ARG A 14 -12.11 6.36 -13.60
C ARG A 14 -13.64 6.33 -13.57
N GLN A 15 -14.24 5.57 -12.65
CA GLN A 15 -15.70 5.55 -12.48
C GLN A 15 -16.25 6.89 -12.01
N ARG A 16 -15.48 7.65 -11.24
CA ARG A 16 -15.82 9.02 -10.80
C ARG A 16 -15.69 10.04 -11.94
N GLY A 17 -14.97 9.72 -12.99
CA GLY A 17 -14.73 10.59 -14.15
C GLY A 17 -13.40 11.35 -14.10
N ASP A 18 -12.50 11.01 -13.17
CA ASP A 18 -11.17 11.60 -13.10
C ASP A 18 -10.31 11.20 -14.30
N ARG A 19 -9.44 12.13 -14.73
CA ARG A 19 -8.34 11.81 -15.65
C ARG A 19 -7.23 11.12 -14.86
N VAL A 20 -6.82 9.95 -15.29
CA VAL A 20 -5.80 9.15 -14.62
C VAL A 20 -4.75 8.71 -15.63
N VAL A 21 -3.48 8.90 -15.31
CA VAL A 21 -2.35 8.26 -15.96
C VAL A 21 -1.62 7.40 -14.94
N VAL A 22 -1.23 6.21 -15.36
CA VAL A 22 -0.53 5.24 -14.48
C VAL A 22 0.94 5.15 -14.89
N VAL A 23 1.81 5.19 -13.90
CA VAL A 23 3.23 4.82 -14.04
C VAL A 23 3.47 3.54 -13.26
N ASP A 24 4.03 2.51 -13.88
CA ASP A 24 4.29 1.21 -13.28
C ASP A 24 5.39 0.46 -14.04
N ASP A 25 6.29 -0.23 -13.35
CA ASP A 25 7.33 -1.04 -13.99
C ASP A 25 6.81 -2.42 -14.46
N LEU A 26 5.61 -2.78 -14.04
CA LEU A 26 4.94 -4.06 -14.26
C LEU A 26 5.73 -5.28 -13.76
N SER A 27 6.67 -5.08 -12.83
CA SER A 27 7.47 -6.18 -12.27
C SER A 27 6.68 -7.16 -11.40
N THR A 28 5.60 -6.67 -10.77
CA THR A 28 4.71 -7.47 -9.89
C THR A 28 3.24 -7.25 -10.21
N SER A 29 2.94 -6.62 -11.35
CA SER A 29 1.60 -6.20 -11.75
C SER A 29 1.33 -6.56 -13.22
N ASN A 30 0.12 -6.25 -13.69
CA ASN A 30 -0.28 -6.51 -15.07
C ASN A 30 -1.11 -5.34 -15.60
N ALA A 31 -0.77 -4.84 -16.79
CA ALA A 31 -1.47 -3.73 -17.44
C ALA A 31 -2.98 -3.99 -17.64
N ALA A 32 -3.40 -5.24 -17.85
CA ALA A 32 -4.82 -5.58 -18.01
C ALA A 32 -5.68 -5.17 -16.80
N ARG A 33 -5.09 -5.01 -15.60
CA ARG A 33 -5.79 -4.62 -14.37
C ARG A 33 -6.30 -3.17 -14.37
N ILE A 34 -5.71 -2.32 -15.18
CA ILE A 34 -6.09 -0.90 -15.30
C ILE A 34 -6.90 -0.59 -16.57
N GLY A 35 -7.25 -1.64 -17.34
CA GLY A 35 -8.07 -1.51 -18.56
C GLY A 35 -7.40 -0.62 -19.61
N ASP A 36 -8.16 0.35 -20.10
CA ASP A 36 -7.73 1.33 -21.11
C ASP A 36 -7.09 2.61 -20.51
N THR A 37 -6.75 2.60 -19.23
CA THR A 37 -6.07 3.74 -18.58
C THR A 37 -4.68 3.92 -19.18
N PRO A 38 -4.28 5.15 -19.61
CA PRO A 38 -2.93 5.43 -20.09
C PRO A 38 -1.86 4.92 -19.13
N LEU A 39 -0.85 4.23 -19.67
CA LEU A 39 0.23 3.60 -18.91
C LEU A 39 1.58 4.02 -19.46
N VAL A 40 2.43 4.56 -18.58
CA VAL A 40 3.85 4.74 -18.83
C VAL A 40 4.60 3.63 -18.08
N ARG A 41 5.30 2.77 -18.82
CA ARG A 41 6.11 1.70 -18.22
C ARG A 41 7.46 2.26 -17.80
N LEU A 42 7.66 2.43 -16.47
CA LEU A 42 8.87 3.03 -15.90
C LEU A 42 9.13 2.46 -14.51
N ASP A 43 10.38 2.10 -14.23
CA ASP A 43 10.87 1.94 -12.86
C ASP A 43 11.27 3.32 -12.33
N VAL A 44 10.56 3.80 -11.33
CA VAL A 44 10.78 5.14 -10.75
C VAL A 44 12.13 5.28 -10.03
N ALA A 45 12.84 4.18 -9.80
CA ALA A 45 14.18 4.19 -9.18
C ALA A 45 15.34 4.31 -10.19
N THR A 46 15.06 4.49 -11.48
CA THR A 46 16.09 4.67 -12.52
C THR A 46 16.52 6.13 -12.65
N ASP A 47 17.69 6.37 -13.24
CA ASP A 47 18.27 7.72 -13.37
C ASP A 47 17.41 8.63 -14.27
N GLU A 48 16.74 8.08 -15.29
CA GLU A 48 15.87 8.85 -16.17
C GLU A 48 14.50 9.17 -15.56
N ALA A 49 14.12 8.53 -14.45
CA ALA A 49 12.77 8.60 -13.92
C ALA A 49 12.33 10.05 -13.60
N ARG A 50 13.20 10.87 -13.01
CA ARG A 50 12.89 12.27 -12.71
C ARG A 50 12.45 13.04 -13.96
N SER A 51 13.24 12.97 -15.03
CA SER A 51 12.94 13.73 -16.26
C SER A 51 11.71 13.20 -16.98
N VAL A 52 11.52 11.88 -17.03
CA VAL A 52 10.33 11.26 -17.65
C VAL A 52 9.08 11.64 -16.88
N LEU A 53 9.10 11.58 -15.55
CA LEU A 53 7.96 11.92 -14.70
C LEU A 53 7.62 13.40 -14.75
N SER A 54 8.63 14.29 -14.68
CA SER A 54 8.42 15.74 -14.78
C SER A 54 7.74 16.13 -16.10
N ASN A 55 8.24 15.61 -17.24
CA ASN A 55 7.62 15.85 -18.53
C ASN A 55 6.19 15.30 -18.58
N LEU A 56 5.97 14.07 -18.12
CA LEU A 56 4.64 13.47 -18.05
C LEU A 56 3.65 14.31 -17.23
N MET A 57 4.09 14.82 -16.08
CA MET A 57 3.23 15.64 -15.22
C MET A 57 2.83 16.95 -15.89
N VAL A 58 3.73 17.57 -16.64
CA VAL A 58 3.44 18.78 -17.41
C VAL A 58 2.53 18.48 -18.61
N ASP A 59 2.85 17.44 -19.40
CA ASP A 59 2.11 17.08 -20.61
C ASP A 59 0.67 16.67 -20.34
N GLU A 60 0.42 16.03 -19.18
CA GLU A 60 -0.90 15.53 -18.78
C GLU A 60 -1.64 16.47 -17.81
N ASP A 61 -1.11 17.66 -17.53
CA ASP A 61 -1.66 18.61 -16.53
C ASP A 61 -1.95 17.93 -15.20
N VAL A 62 -1.00 17.15 -14.68
CA VAL A 62 -1.17 16.42 -13.42
C VAL A 62 -1.28 17.40 -12.25
N THR A 63 -2.31 17.21 -11.44
CA THR A 63 -2.56 18.05 -10.24
C THR A 63 -2.18 17.37 -8.94
N ALA A 64 -2.15 16.03 -8.91
CA ALA A 64 -1.81 15.27 -7.71
C ALA A 64 -1.18 13.90 -8.07
N VAL A 65 -0.38 13.39 -7.15
CA VAL A 65 0.24 12.06 -7.25
C VAL A 65 -0.27 11.16 -6.13
N ILE A 66 -0.68 9.93 -6.46
CA ILE A 66 -0.90 8.85 -5.48
C ILE A 66 0.23 7.84 -5.62
N HIS A 67 1.11 7.77 -4.64
CA HIS A 67 2.33 6.97 -4.69
C HIS A 67 2.16 5.61 -4.04
N PHE A 68 2.00 4.56 -4.87
CA PHE A 68 1.94 3.16 -4.45
C PHE A 68 3.26 2.40 -4.66
N SER A 69 4.17 2.97 -5.46
CA SER A 69 5.37 2.25 -5.89
C SER A 69 6.27 1.93 -4.71
N ALA A 70 6.45 0.65 -4.43
CA ALA A 70 7.40 0.16 -3.43
C ALA A 70 7.58 -1.36 -3.53
N ARG A 71 8.76 -1.86 -3.19
CA ARG A 71 8.99 -3.26 -2.82
C ARG A 71 8.45 -3.45 -1.40
N LYS A 72 7.62 -4.49 -1.17
CA LYS A 72 6.79 -4.60 0.04
C LYS A 72 7.01 -5.85 0.89
N GLN A 73 7.89 -6.75 0.47
CA GLN A 73 8.12 -8.03 1.16
C GLN A 73 9.08 -7.85 2.33
N VAL A 74 8.60 -8.06 3.56
CA VAL A 74 9.41 -7.89 4.78
C VAL A 74 10.63 -8.81 4.75
N GLY A 75 10.46 -10.11 4.47
CA GLY A 75 11.58 -11.06 4.42
C GLY A 75 12.63 -10.71 3.34
N GLU A 76 12.18 -10.28 2.15
CA GLU A 76 13.08 -9.81 1.10
C GLU A 76 13.82 -8.53 1.50
N SER A 77 13.16 -7.63 2.22
CA SER A 77 13.82 -6.40 2.70
C SER A 77 14.99 -6.68 3.63
N VAL A 78 14.86 -7.69 4.49
CA VAL A 78 15.95 -8.14 5.36
C VAL A 78 17.09 -8.80 4.57
N ALA A 79 16.75 -9.59 3.54
CA ALA A 79 17.74 -10.26 2.70
C ALA A 79 18.45 -9.31 1.72
N ARG A 80 17.79 -8.22 1.30
CA ARG A 80 18.30 -7.29 0.27
C ARG A 80 18.10 -5.82 0.67
N PRO A 81 18.59 -5.36 1.84
CA PRO A 81 18.26 -4.05 2.39
C PRO A 81 18.66 -2.89 1.48
N THR A 82 19.86 -2.90 0.93
CA THR A 82 20.35 -1.83 0.04
C THR A 82 19.50 -1.68 -1.22
N TRP A 83 19.03 -2.77 -1.78
CA TRP A 83 18.13 -2.75 -2.94
C TRP A 83 16.74 -2.17 -2.56
N TYR A 84 16.23 -2.48 -1.35
CA TYR A 84 14.99 -1.87 -0.85
C TYR A 84 15.12 -0.36 -0.70
N TYR A 85 16.23 0.14 -0.16
CA TYR A 85 16.48 1.58 -0.09
C TYR A 85 16.60 2.21 -1.47
N GLN A 86 17.31 1.61 -2.40
CA GLN A 86 17.41 2.12 -3.78
C GLN A 86 16.03 2.20 -4.44
N GLN A 87 15.22 1.15 -4.34
CA GLN A 87 13.90 1.08 -4.98
C GLN A 87 12.89 2.01 -4.29
N ASN A 88 12.76 1.94 -2.97
CA ASN A 88 11.72 2.64 -2.25
C ASN A 88 12.08 4.11 -1.99
N ILE A 89 13.30 4.38 -1.54
CA ILE A 89 13.72 5.75 -1.20
C ILE A 89 14.25 6.46 -2.44
N GLY A 90 15.10 5.81 -3.24
CA GLY A 90 15.58 6.38 -4.51
C GLY A 90 14.42 6.67 -5.46
N GLY A 91 13.48 5.74 -5.61
CA GLY A 91 12.29 5.94 -6.41
C GLY A 91 11.41 7.08 -5.90
N MET A 92 11.21 7.18 -4.58
CA MET A 92 10.46 8.28 -3.97
C MET A 92 11.14 9.63 -4.20
N ALA A 93 12.48 9.69 -4.07
CA ALA A 93 13.24 10.91 -4.32
C ALA A 93 13.07 11.41 -5.75
N ASN A 94 13.10 10.52 -6.74
CA ASN A 94 12.84 10.86 -8.13
C ASN A 94 11.43 11.41 -8.36
N VAL A 95 10.41 10.79 -7.72
CA VAL A 95 9.02 11.25 -7.82
C VAL A 95 8.86 12.65 -7.22
N LEU A 96 9.36 12.89 -6.00
CA LEU A 96 9.29 14.20 -5.34
C LEU A 96 10.02 15.28 -6.12
N ALA A 97 11.23 14.99 -6.62
CA ALA A 97 11.97 15.92 -7.45
C ALA A 97 11.26 16.24 -8.79
N ALA A 98 10.60 15.25 -9.39
CA ALA A 98 9.81 15.46 -10.61
C ALA A 98 8.57 16.31 -10.33
N MET A 99 7.92 16.13 -9.17
CA MET A 99 6.79 16.96 -8.73
C MET A 99 7.21 18.42 -8.53
N GLU A 100 8.34 18.65 -7.87
CA GLU A 100 8.92 20.00 -7.70
C GLU A 100 9.21 20.66 -9.05
N ASP A 101 9.88 19.94 -9.99
CA ASP A 101 10.19 20.43 -11.33
C ASP A 101 8.92 20.76 -12.15
N ALA A 102 7.84 20.01 -11.99
CA ALA A 102 6.57 20.17 -12.70
C ALA A 102 5.58 21.12 -12.00
N GLY A 103 5.86 21.55 -10.76
CA GLY A 103 4.96 22.37 -9.96
C GLY A 103 3.73 21.63 -9.42
N VAL A 104 3.82 20.31 -9.25
CA VAL A 104 2.76 19.45 -8.66
C VAL A 104 2.96 19.38 -7.16
N ASP A 105 2.04 19.91 -6.38
CA ASP A 105 2.18 20.13 -4.93
C ASP A 105 1.28 19.23 -4.06
N GLN A 106 0.60 18.22 -4.63
CA GLN A 106 -0.31 17.35 -3.87
C GLN A 106 0.10 15.88 -3.97
N MET A 107 0.25 15.21 -2.82
CA MET A 107 0.67 13.81 -2.77
C MET A 107 -0.08 12.99 -1.72
N ILE A 108 -0.61 11.84 -2.14
CA ILE A 108 -1.07 10.79 -1.23
C ILE A 108 -0.03 9.68 -1.22
N PHE A 109 0.46 9.35 -0.03
CA PHE A 109 1.47 8.33 0.15
C PHE A 109 0.92 7.06 0.79
N SER A 110 1.10 5.95 0.11
CA SER A 110 0.84 4.62 0.66
C SER A 110 1.92 4.24 1.67
N SER A 111 1.73 4.66 2.93
CA SER A 111 2.56 4.25 4.07
C SER A 111 2.15 2.86 4.59
N SER A 112 2.51 2.52 5.80
CA SER A 112 2.24 1.19 6.35
C SER A 112 2.25 1.21 7.88
N ALA A 113 1.44 0.36 8.52
CA ALA A 113 1.55 0.08 9.96
C ALA A 113 2.92 -0.52 10.35
N ALA A 114 3.71 -1.02 9.39
CA ALA A 114 5.09 -1.48 9.64
C ALA A 114 6.03 -0.39 10.19
N VAL A 115 5.67 0.90 10.07
CA VAL A 115 6.41 2.02 10.68
C VAL A 115 6.42 1.93 12.21
N TYR A 116 5.43 1.33 12.83
CA TYR A 116 5.34 1.20 14.29
C TYR A 116 6.22 0.10 14.87
N GLY A 117 6.65 -0.87 14.05
CA GLY A 117 7.42 -2.02 14.50
C GLY A 117 6.61 -2.98 15.39
N ILE A 118 7.07 -3.20 16.61
CA ILE A 118 6.38 -4.02 17.62
C ILE A 118 5.94 -3.09 18.76
N PRO A 119 4.75 -2.50 18.68
CA PRO A 119 4.24 -1.64 19.74
C PRO A 119 3.93 -2.45 21.00
N THR A 120 4.10 -1.84 22.17
CA THR A 120 3.71 -2.44 23.46
C THR A 120 2.23 -2.19 23.79
N ALA A 121 1.59 -1.26 23.07
CA ALA A 121 0.17 -0.96 23.21
C ALA A 121 -0.68 -1.95 22.40
N GLU A 122 -1.85 -2.27 22.93
CA GLU A 122 -2.84 -3.12 22.23
C GLU A 122 -3.36 -2.47 20.95
N VAL A 123 -3.53 -1.15 20.96
CA VAL A 123 -3.95 -0.35 19.80
C VAL A 123 -2.91 0.72 19.52
N VAL A 124 -2.57 0.89 18.24
CA VAL A 124 -1.63 1.95 17.81
C VAL A 124 -2.40 3.17 17.33
N THR A 125 -1.88 4.35 17.68
CA THR A 125 -2.40 5.66 17.28
C THR A 125 -1.35 6.43 16.50
N GLU A 126 -1.75 7.42 15.73
CA GLU A 126 -0.90 8.17 14.80
C GLU A 126 0.20 9.00 15.48
N ASP A 127 -0.01 9.38 16.73
CA ASP A 127 0.96 10.10 17.58
C ASP A 127 2.08 9.22 18.14
N MET A 128 1.95 7.89 18.02
CA MET A 128 3.02 6.98 18.42
C MET A 128 4.25 7.12 17.52
N ALA A 129 5.41 7.17 18.15
CA ALA A 129 6.67 7.23 17.43
C ALA A 129 6.88 5.97 16.57
N GLY A 130 7.35 6.16 15.36
CA GLY A 130 7.75 5.05 14.49
C GLY A 130 9.04 4.39 14.97
N HIS A 131 9.01 3.07 15.15
CA HIS A 131 10.17 2.24 15.49
C HIS A 131 10.18 0.98 14.61
N PRO A 132 10.36 1.12 13.29
CA PRO A 132 10.34 -0.02 12.38
C PRO A 132 11.45 -1.02 12.72
N ILE A 133 11.17 -2.30 12.49
CA ILE A 133 12.06 -3.41 12.83
C ILE A 133 12.62 -4.13 11.59
N ASN A 134 12.38 -3.58 10.44
CA ASN A 134 12.88 -4.12 9.16
C ASN A 134 13.02 -3.01 8.11
N PRO A 135 13.87 -3.21 7.08
CA PRO A 135 14.12 -2.20 6.07
C PRO A 135 12.88 -1.74 5.30
N TYR A 136 11.89 -2.61 5.10
CA TYR A 136 10.62 -2.18 4.49
C TYR A 136 9.92 -1.10 5.32
N GLY A 137 9.71 -1.36 6.62
CA GLY A 137 9.11 -0.38 7.53
C GLY A 137 9.93 0.90 7.64
N GLU A 138 11.27 0.78 7.67
CA GLU A 138 12.18 1.92 7.66
C GLU A 138 11.99 2.78 6.40
N THR A 139 11.89 2.17 5.20
CA THR A 139 11.66 2.93 3.97
C THR A 139 10.32 3.66 3.94
N LYS A 140 9.30 3.14 4.60
CA LYS A 140 8.01 3.82 4.72
C LYS A 140 8.09 5.03 5.65
N LEU A 141 8.74 4.89 6.80
CA LEU A 141 8.97 5.99 7.74
C LEU A 141 9.86 7.09 7.13
N ILE A 142 10.93 6.71 6.43
CA ILE A 142 11.78 7.66 5.70
C ILE A 142 10.95 8.41 4.64
N GLY A 143 10.05 7.73 3.92
CA GLY A 143 9.16 8.38 2.97
C GLY A 143 8.29 9.47 3.62
N GLU A 144 7.74 9.23 4.82
CA GLU A 144 7.01 10.25 5.58
C GLU A 144 7.90 11.44 5.96
N TRP A 145 9.14 11.20 6.37
CA TRP A 145 10.11 12.28 6.66
C TRP A 145 10.47 13.09 5.42
N MET A 146 10.68 12.43 4.28
CA MET A 146 10.96 13.12 3.02
C MET A 146 9.82 14.06 2.61
N MET A 147 8.57 13.64 2.76
CA MET A 147 7.42 14.51 2.46
C MET A 147 7.33 15.69 3.43
N ALA A 148 7.58 15.48 4.72
CA ALA A 148 7.62 16.57 5.70
C ALA A 148 8.77 17.57 5.42
N ASP A 149 9.89 17.10 4.88
CA ASP A 149 10.99 17.98 4.44
C ASP A 149 10.59 18.76 3.18
N CYS A 150 9.95 18.13 2.19
CA CYS A 150 9.44 18.77 0.99
C CYS A 150 8.34 19.80 1.29
N GLU A 151 7.46 19.52 2.25
CA GLU A 151 6.48 20.49 2.73
C GLU A 151 7.14 21.78 3.22
N ARG A 152 8.21 21.66 4.02
CA ARG A 152 8.96 22.84 4.50
C ARG A 152 9.75 23.55 3.39
N ALA A 153 10.17 22.83 2.36
CA ALA A 153 11.01 23.36 1.30
C ALA A 153 10.23 24.07 0.18
N TRP A 154 9.11 23.52 -0.24
CA TRP A 154 8.34 24.00 -1.39
C TRP A 154 6.81 23.81 -1.28
N ASP A 155 6.29 23.78 -0.04
CA ASP A 155 4.85 23.73 0.28
C ASP A 155 4.12 22.49 -0.23
N LEU A 156 4.78 21.32 -0.29
CA LEU A 156 4.13 20.05 -0.60
C LEU A 156 2.96 19.80 0.37
N LYS A 157 1.79 19.57 -0.16
CA LYS A 157 0.60 19.14 0.59
C LYS A 157 0.50 17.63 0.50
N TRP A 158 0.47 16.96 1.63
CA TRP A 158 0.52 15.51 1.60
C TRP A 158 -0.29 14.85 2.71
N ILE A 159 -0.76 13.62 2.41
CA ILE A 159 -1.36 12.71 3.38
C ILE A 159 -0.73 11.32 3.21
N GLY A 160 -0.21 10.77 4.29
CA GLY A 160 0.29 9.40 4.38
C GLY A 160 -0.76 8.47 5.00
N LEU A 161 -1.06 7.36 4.35
CA LEU A 161 -2.00 6.36 4.85
C LEU A 161 -1.21 5.15 5.38
N ARG A 162 -1.21 4.96 6.70
CA ARG A 162 -0.59 3.82 7.39
C ARG A 162 -1.61 2.70 7.50
N TYR A 163 -1.70 1.85 6.49
CA TYR A 163 -2.67 0.77 6.50
C TYR A 163 -2.08 -0.55 7.02
N PHE A 164 -2.99 -1.39 7.52
CA PHE A 164 -2.73 -2.69 8.09
C PHE A 164 -2.82 -3.80 7.03
N ASN A 165 -3.38 -4.96 7.35
CA ASN A 165 -3.45 -6.08 6.41
C ASN A 165 -4.59 -5.88 5.41
N VAL A 166 -4.26 -5.74 4.14
CA VAL A 166 -5.25 -5.53 3.10
C VAL A 166 -5.76 -6.87 2.59
N ALA A 167 -7.09 -7.02 2.49
CA ALA A 167 -7.73 -8.24 2.07
C ALA A 167 -8.92 -7.98 1.13
N GLY A 168 -9.41 -9.03 0.49
CA GLY A 168 -10.58 -8.98 -0.37
C GLY A 168 -10.31 -8.57 -1.80
N ALA A 169 -11.37 -8.38 -2.56
CA ALA A 169 -11.36 -7.89 -3.94
C ALA A 169 -12.67 -7.14 -4.21
N GLY A 170 -12.56 -5.95 -4.80
CA GLY A 170 -13.73 -5.19 -5.23
C GLY A 170 -14.33 -5.76 -6.52
N TRP A 171 -13.49 -6.38 -7.34
CA TRP A 171 -13.86 -7.03 -8.58
C TRP A 171 -13.02 -8.31 -8.75
N PRO A 172 -13.59 -9.39 -9.36
CA PRO A 172 -12.87 -10.66 -9.49
C PRO A 172 -11.53 -10.54 -10.25
N ASP A 173 -11.47 -9.70 -11.27
CA ASP A 173 -10.27 -9.43 -12.07
C ASP A 173 -9.20 -8.59 -11.34
N LEU A 174 -9.55 -8.02 -10.18
CA LEU A 174 -8.65 -7.24 -9.32
C LEU A 174 -8.29 -7.94 -7.99
N ALA A 175 -8.53 -9.24 -7.88
CA ALA A 175 -8.06 -10.01 -6.72
C ALA A 175 -6.53 -9.87 -6.53
N ASP A 176 -6.04 -10.08 -5.30
CA ASP A 176 -4.60 -10.01 -5.02
C ASP A 176 -3.87 -11.13 -5.79
N PRO A 177 -2.98 -10.79 -6.74
CA PRO A 177 -2.27 -11.79 -7.52
C PRO A 177 -1.10 -12.42 -6.74
N ALA A 178 -0.73 -11.84 -5.59
CA ALA A 178 0.41 -12.27 -4.81
C ALA A 178 -0.01 -13.31 -3.76
N ILE A 179 0.47 -14.54 -3.88
CA ILE A 179 0.29 -15.61 -2.89
C ILE A 179 1.26 -15.39 -1.72
N MET A 180 1.10 -14.27 -1.00
CA MET A 180 1.99 -13.86 0.10
C MET A 180 1.24 -13.45 1.36
N ASN A 181 -0.04 -13.07 1.21
CA ASN A 181 -0.92 -12.75 2.32
C ASN A 181 -1.69 -14.00 2.76
N LEU A 182 -2.17 -14.02 4.00
CA LEU A 182 -2.83 -15.19 4.60
C LEU A 182 -3.96 -15.74 3.72
N ILE A 183 -4.91 -14.91 3.31
CA ILE A 183 -6.09 -15.35 2.56
C ILE A 183 -5.70 -15.96 1.20
N PRO A 184 -4.90 -15.29 0.32
CA PRO A 184 -4.42 -15.91 -0.92
C PRO A 184 -3.62 -17.20 -0.69
N MET A 185 -2.80 -17.27 0.37
CA MET A 185 -2.04 -18.48 0.70
C MET A 185 -2.93 -19.66 1.07
N VAL A 186 -3.97 -19.43 1.87
CA VAL A 186 -4.94 -20.46 2.24
C VAL A 186 -5.70 -20.95 1.01
N LEU A 187 -6.20 -20.02 0.18
CA LEU A 187 -6.95 -20.36 -1.03
C LEU A 187 -6.09 -21.17 -2.02
N ASP A 188 -4.87 -20.74 -2.30
CA ASP A 188 -3.94 -21.46 -3.19
C ASP A 188 -3.66 -22.89 -2.71
N ARG A 189 -3.48 -23.10 -1.40
CA ARG A 189 -3.22 -24.43 -0.85
C ARG A 189 -4.45 -25.34 -0.97
N ILE A 190 -5.61 -24.85 -0.61
CA ILE A 190 -6.83 -25.66 -0.69
C ILE A 190 -7.22 -25.98 -2.15
N GLU A 191 -6.96 -25.08 -3.10
CA GLU A 191 -7.13 -25.35 -4.54
C GLU A 191 -6.20 -26.48 -5.04
N ARG A 192 -5.02 -26.62 -4.44
CA ARG A 192 -4.09 -27.72 -4.71
C ARG A 192 -4.42 -29.00 -3.95
N GLY A 193 -5.47 -29.01 -3.13
CA GLY A 193 -5.82 -30.14 -2.27
C GLY A 193 -4.88 -30.34 -1.07
N GLU A 194 -4.15 -29.29 -0.68
CA GLU A 194 -3.25 -29.27 0.46
C GLU A 194 -3.93 -28.68 1.71
N SER A 195 -3.40 -28.99 2.91
CA SER A 195 -3.84 -28.38 4.16
C SER A 195 -3.46 -26.91 4.21
N ALA A 196 -4.34 -26.06 4.72
CA ALA A 196 -3.98 -24.71 5.12
C ALA A 196 -2.97 -24.75 6.28
N LYS A 197 -2.09 -23.74 6.37
CA LYS A 197 -1.04 -23.69 7.41
C LYS A 197 -1.24 -22.56 8.40
N ILE A 198 -1.09 -22.87 9.69
CA ILE A 198 -0.96 -21.90 10.77
C ILE A 198 0.51 -21.86 11.19
N PHE A 199 1.14 -20.69 11.04
CA PHE A 199 2.54 -20.48 11.40
C PHE A 199 2.65 -19.96 12.84
N GLY A 200 2.73 -20.88 13.79
CA GLY A 200 2.81 -20.61 15.23
C GLY A 200 1.45 -20.63 15.94
N THR A 201 1.46 -21.29 17.10
CA THR A 201 0.28 -21.46 17.97
C THR A 201 0.59 -21.10 19.43
N ASP A 202 1.69 -20.38 19.64
CA ASP A 202 2.26 -20.00 20.94
C ASP A 202 2.33 -18.48 21.15
N TYR A 203 1.56 -17.72 20.34
CA TYR A 203 1.38 -16.29 20.56
C TYR A 203 0.55 -16.03 21.84
N ASP A 204 0.84 -14.95 22.54
CA ASP A 204 0.06 -14.46 23.68
C ASP A 204 -1.26 -13.84 23.21
N THR A 205 -2.16 -14.69 22.75
CA THR A 205 -3.48 -14.35 22.19
C THR A 205 -4.50 -15.41 22.63
N PRO A 206 -5.81 -15.13 22.61
CA PRO A 206 -6.83 -16.06 23.11
C PRO A 206 -6.82 -17.45 22.49
N ASP A 207 -6.43 -17.58 21.21
CA ASP A 207 -6.38 -18.85 20.48
C ASP A 207 -4.95 -19.31 20.12
N GLY A 208 -3.95 -18.58 20.62
CA GLY A 208 -2.53 -18.86 20.39
C GLY A 208 -2.03 -18.48 19.01
N THR A 209 -2.89 -17.97 18.11
CA THR A 209 -2.47 -17.58 16.76
C THR A 209 -2.30 -16.07 16.64
N CYS A 210 -1.55 -15.63 15.63
CA CYS A 210 -1.26 -14.22 15.41
C CYS A 210 -2.55 -13.42 15.13
N VAL A 211 -2.70 -12.26 15.75
CA VAL A 211 -3.82 -11.32 15.54
C VAL A 211 -3.36 -10.16 14.67
N ARG A 212 -4.19 -9.76 13.71
CA ARG A 212 -3.95 -8.62 12.81
C ARG A 212 -5.25 -7.86 12.57
N ASP A 213 -5.12 -6.56 12.31
CA ASP A 213 -6.21 -5.76 11.75
C ASP A 213 -6.27 -5.97 10.24
N TYR A 214 -7.45 -6.25 9.71
CA TYR A 214 -7.70 -6.45 8.28
C TYR A 214 -8.64 -5.39 7.76
N ILE A 215 -8.23 -4.73 6.67
CA ILE A 215 -9.07 -3.77 5.94
C ILE A 215 -9.41 -4.29 4.56
N HIS A 216 -10.66 -4.12 4.14
CA HIS A 216 -11.04 -4.48 2.77
C HIS A 216 -10.41 -3.51 1.76
N VAL A 217 -9.93 -4.05 0.62
CA VAL A 217 -9.22 -3.25 -0.39
C VAL A 217 -10.05 -2.10 -0.96
N LEU A 218 -11.39 -2.23 -1.03
CA LEU A 218 -12.26 -1.13 -1.46
C LEU A 218 -12.32 0.01 -0.45
N ASP A 219 -12.35 -0.31 0.85
CA ASP A 219 -12.37 0.70 1.91
C ASP A 219 -11.03 1.46 1.92
N LEU A 220 -9.92 0.73 1.75
CA LEU A 220 -8.61 1.35 1.59
C LEU A 220 -8.52 2.20 0.33
N ALA A 221 -9.07 1.73 -0.81
CA ALA A 221 -9.10 2.52 -2.03
C ALA A 221 -9.96 3.79 -1.85
N GLY A 222 -11.10 3.68 -1.17
CA GLY A 222 -11.92 4.83 -0.77
C GLY A 222 -11.18 5.81 0.12
N ALA A 223 -10.36 5.34 1.08
CA ALA A 223 -9.54 6.19 1.92
C ALA A 223 -8.51 7.01 1.12
N HIS A 224 -7.87 6.42 0.09
CA HIS A 224 -6.97 7.15 -0.80
C HIS A 224 -7.70 8.27 -1.57
N ILE A 225 -8.92 7.99 -2.04
CA ILE A 225 -9.73 8.98 -2.74
C ILE A 225 -10.19 10.09 -1.80
N ALA A 226 -10.65 9.76 -0.60
CA ALA A 226 -11.04 10.74 0.39
C ALA A 226 -9.86 11.65 0.81
N ALA A 227 -8.66 11.08 0.95
CA ALA A 227 -7.45 11.85 1.22
C ALA A 227 -7.10 12.81 0.05
N LEU A 228 -7.25 12.33 -1.19
CA LEU A 228 -7.07 13.18 -2.38
C LEU A 228 -8.06 14.34 -2.41
N ASP A 229 -9.34 14.10 -2.08
CA ASP A 229 -10.38 15.12 -2.04
C ASP A 229 -10.09 16.19 -0.99
N VAL A 230 -9.56 15.81 0.19
CA VAL A 230 -9.11 16.77 1.22
C VAL A 230 -8.08 17.75 0.67
N LEU A 231 -7.07 17.24 -0.06
CA LEU A 231 -6.02 18.08 -0.65
C LEU A 231 -6.58 18.93 -1.80
N ALA A 232 -7.39 18.34 -2.69
CA ALA A 232 -7.97 19.02 -3.84
C ALA A 232 -8.91 20.18 -3.44
N GLU A 233 -9.59 20.08 -2.30
CA GLU A 233 -10.41 21.15 -1.73
C GLU A 233 -9.59 22.24 -1.01
N GLY A 234 -8.26 22.12 -0.97
CA GLY A 234 -7.36 23.02 -0.27
C GLY A 234 -7.51 22.99 1.25
N ARG A 235 -8.12 21.93 1.78
CA ARG A 235 -8.23 21.73 3.24
C ARG A 235 -6.89 21.31 3.82
N GLN A 236 -6.55 21.87 4.96
CA GLN A 236 -5.42 21.39 5.73
C GLN A 236 -5.87 20.12 6.49
N PRO A 237 -5.13 19.00 6.39
CA PRO A 237 -5.44 17.83 7.19
C PRO A 237 -5.11 18.08 8.67
N ASP A 238 -5.92 17.51 9.58
CA ASP A 238 -5.65 17.58 11.02
C ASP A 238 -4.33 16.91 11.39
N HIS A 239 -3.96 15.88 10.63
CA HIS A 239 -2.71 15.14 10.72
C HIS A 239 -2.19 14.84 9.32
N HIS A 240 -0.86 14.71 9.17
CA HIS A 240 -0.27 14.30 7.89
C HIS A 240 -0.35 12.78 7.67
N THR A 241 -0.51 11.99 8.74
CA THR A 241 -0.60 10.53 8.66
C THR A 241 -1.88 10.04 9.32
N TYR A 242 -2.53 9.03 8.71
CA TYR A 242 -3.72 8.39 9.22
C TYR A 242 -3.57 6.88 9.22
N ASN A 243 -3.96 6.25 10.32
CA ASN A 243 -4.12 4.81 10.37
C ASN A 243 -5.37 4.38 9.59
N VAL A 244 -5.21 3.40 8.72
CA VAL A 244 -6.32 2.87 7.91
C VAL A 244 -6.48 1.39 8.19
N GLY A 245 -7.38 1.08 9.10
CA GLY A 245 -7.75 -0.25 9.59
C GLY A 245 -9.18 -0.25 10.09
N THR A 246 -9.62 -1.35 10.65
CA THR A 246 -10.94 -1.48 11.27
C THR A 246 -10.93 -1.17 12.76
N GLY A 247 -9.75 -1.13 13.38
CA GLY A 247 -9.57 -1.06 14.82
C GLY A 247 -9.91 -2.38 15.55
N LEU A 248 -10.13 -3.45 14.78
CA LEU A 248 -10.48 -4.77 15.31
C LEU A 248 -9.40 -5.79 14.94
N GLY A 249 -8.87 -6.47 15.94
CA GLY A 249 -7.97 -7.58 15.74
C GLY A 249 -8.72 -8.84 15.33
N THR A 250 -8.21 -9.56 14.32
CA THR A 250 -8.72 -10.86 13.90
C THR A 250 -7.58 -11.86 13.87
N SER A 251 -7.77 -13.01 14.50
CA SER A 251 -6.76 -14.05 14.55
C SER A 251 -6.67 -14.85 13.24
N VAL A 252 -5.53 -15.53 13.04
CA VAL A 252 -5.37 -16.43 11.88
C VAL A 252 -6.43 -17.53 11.90
N ARG A 253 -6.77 -18.05 13.07
CA ARG A 253 -7.80 -19.10 13.23
C ARG A 253 -9.19 -18.57 12.85
N GLU A 254 -9.54 -17.37 13.31
CA GLU A 254 -10.83 -16.74 12.95
C GLU A 254 -10.95 -16.50 11.44
N ILE A 255 -9.87 -16.10 10.76
CA ILE A 255 -9.85 -15.97 9.29
C ILE A 255 -10.09 -17.34 8.62
N ILE A 256 -9.40 -18.39 9.08
CA ILE A 256 -9.57 -19.75 8.53
C ILE A 256 -11.01 -20.23 8.73
N ASP A 257 -11.58 -20.06 9.92
CA ASP A 257 -12.95 -20.44 10.21
C ASP A 257 -13.96 -19.61 9.40
N GLY A 258 -13.65 -18.33 9.16
CA GLY A 258 -14.40 -17.49 8.24
C GLY A 258 -14.39 -18.03 6.80
N LEU A 259 -13.23 -18.41 6.30
CA LEU A 259 -13.07 -19.00 4.97
C LEU A 259 -13.83 -20.34 4.85
N ARG A 260 -13.76 -21.22 5.85
CA ARG A 260 -14.53 -22.47 5.87
C ARG A 260 -16.04 -22.21 5.74
N ARG A 261 -16.57 -21.23 6.52
CA ARG A 261 -17.98 -20.84 6.46
C ARG A 261 -18.39 -20.32 5.07
N VAL A 262 -17.57 -19.47 4.47
CA VAL A 262 -17.86 -18.87 3.16
C VAL A 262 -17.78 -19.88 2.03
N ILE A 263 -16.74 -20.74 2.06
CA ILE A 263 -16.52 -21.77 1.03
C ILE A 263 -17.50 -22.94 1.19
N GLY A 264 -18.02 -23.17 2.40
CA GLY A 264 -18.88 -24.30 2.71
C GLY A 264 -18.14 -25.64 2.75
N TRP A 265 -16.84 -25.61 2.97
CA TRP A 265 -15.98 -26.79 3.05
C TRP A 265 -15.04 -26.69 4.26
N ASP A 266 -15.07 -27.75 5.10
CA ASP A 266 -14.17 -27.89 6.25
C ASP A 266 -12.83 -28.47 5.80
N PHE A 267 -12.03 -27.65 5.09
CA PHE A 267 -10.71 -28.05 4.60
C PHE A 267 -9.73 -28.28 5.76
N PRO A 268 -8.74 -29.18 5.58
CA PRO A 268 -7.77 -29.51 6.62
C PRO A 268 -6.82 -28.34 6.91
N VAL A 269 -6.38 -28.26 8.18
CA VAL A 269 -5.44 -27.23 8.69
C VAL A 269 -4.35 -27.90 9.51
N GLU A 270 -3.09 -27.51 9.32
CA GLU A 270 -1.91 -27.98 10.03
C GLU A 270 -1.07 -26.83 10.60
#